data_22c15927d9b5482c7d5e48755cd55991
#
_entry.id   22c15927d9b5482c7d5e48755cd55991
#
_cell.length_a   1.000
_cell.length_b   1.000
_cell.length_c   1.000
_cell.angle_alpha   90.00
_cell.angle_beta   90.00
_cell.angle_gamma   90.00
#
_symmetry.space_group_name_H-M   'P 1'
#
loop_
_entity.id
_entity.type
_entity.pdbx_description
1 polymer ?
#
loop_
_entity_poly.entity_id
_entity_poly.type
_entity_poly.pdbx_seq_one_letter_code
_entity_poly.pdbx_strand_id
1 'polypeptide(L)'
;MKFKTSLLIGAAAVAATSLLAVTSHAKNLRWKMQSTWGSQVAINGESAVYFSNKVKSLSDGKVQLRFHEPNALVPSLEVWDAVKNGSVDAGYTTPGYHAGKIPAVSYFTAVPFGPGASEYHGWFEYGGGQQLKDEIYGEYGLKALNCLTHAPETSGWFRKRINSVDELKGMKMRFFGLGAMVMNKIGVSTQSVSYTHLTLPTNVQV
;
A
#
# COMPACT_ATOMS: atom_id res chain seq x y z
N MET A 1 32.58 -67.47 -7.40
CA MET A 1 32.71 -66.28 -8.29
C MET A 1 31.32 -65.65 -8.61
N LYS A 2 30.48 -65.37 -7.58
CA LYS A 2 29.13 -64.88 -7.73
C LYS A 2 28.81 -63.58 -6.89
N PHE A 3 29.84 -62.95 -6.29
CA PHE A 3 29.65 -61.80 -5.37
C PHE A 3 29.94 -60.44 -5.99
N LYS A 4 30.48 -60.38 -7.20
CA LYS A 4 30.85 -59.10 -7.82
C LYS A 4 29.75 -58.45 -8.70
N THR A 5 28.73 -59.22 -9.10
CA THR A 5 27.68 -58.73 -10.01
C THR A 5 26.55 -58.03 -9.27
N SER A 6 26.30 -58.36 -7.99
CA SER A 6 25.21 -57.74 -7.20
C SER A 6 25.56 -56.33 -6.72
N LEU A 7 26.84 -55.98 -6.61
CA LEU A 7 27.27 -54.63 -6.15
C LEU A 7 27.14 -53.57 -7.23
N LEU A 8 27.23 -53.94 -8.51
CA LEU A 8 27.12 -53.03 -9.64
C LEU A 8 25.66 -52.63 -9.95
N ILE A 9 24.69 -53.49 -9.65
CA ILE A 9 23.26 -53.20 -9.87
C ILE A 9 22.73 -52.27 -8.79
N GLY A 10 23.23 -52.36 -7.55
CA GLY A 10 22.86 -51.44 -6.47
C GLY A 10 23.33 -49.99 -6.69
N ALA A 11 24.55 -49.81 -7.25
CA ALA A 11 25.09 -48.48 -7.52
C ALA A 11 24.39 -47.75 -8.69
N ALA A 12 23.89 -48.46 -9.70
CA ALA A 12 23.14 -47.89 -10.82
C ALA A 12 21.73 -47.47 -10.41
N ALA A 13 21.08 -48.12 -9.46
CA ALA A 13 19.76 -47.78 -8.97
C ALA A 13 19.77 -46.50 -8.11
N VAL A 14 20.84 -46.25 -7.34
CA VAL A 14 20.99 -45.01 -6.53
C VAL A 14 21.33 -43.80 -7.40
N ALA A 15 22.06 -44.00 -8.51
CA ALA A 15 22.35 -42.89 -9.44
C ALA A 15 21.13 -42.47 -10.29
N ALA A 16 20.18 -43.37 -10.51
CA ALA A 16 18.96 -43.02 -11.29
C ALA A 16 17.91 -42.25 -10.47
N THR A 17 17.91 -42.34 -9.14
CA THR A 17 16.98 -41.59 -8.28
C THR A 17 17.41 -40.17 -8.01
N SER A 18 18.67 -39.79 -8.23
CA SER A 18 19.16 -38.41 -8.06
C SER A 18 18.89 -37.49 -9.26
N LEU A 19 18.39 -37.99 -10.38
CA LEU A 19 18.09 -37.21 -11.58
C LEU A 19 16.63 -36.69 -11.67
N LEU A 20 15.78 -37.03 -10.71
CA LEU A 20 14.48 -36.41 -10.55
C LEU A 20 14.60 -35.16 -9.66
N ALA A 21 15.53 -34.28 -9.97
CA ALA A 21 15.44 -32.89 -9.53
C ALA A 21 14.15 -32.34 -10.14
N VAL A 22 13.06 -32.39 -9.37
CA VAL A 22 11.82 -31.70 -9.69
C VAL A 22 12.21 -30.24 -9.84
N THR A 23 12.38 -29.79 -11.07
CA THR A 23 12.43 -28.39 -11.39
C THR A 23 11.06 -27.84 -11.03
N SER A 24 10.91 -27.43 -9.76
CA SER A 24 9.77 -26.62 -9.35
C SER A 24 9.79 -25.37 -10.20
N HIS A 25 9.09 -25.39 -11.31
CA HIS A 25 8.86 -24.20 -12.10
C HIS A 25 7.98 -23.32 -11.23
N ALA A 26 8.59 -22.37 -10.54
CA ALA A 26 7.87 -21.35 -9.80
C ALA A 26 6.89 -20.71 -10.79
N LYS A 27 5.59 -20.88 -10.51
CA LYS A 27 4.53 -20.35 -11.35
C LYS A 27 4.71 -18.84 -11.49
N ASN A 28 4.77 -18.34 -12.71
CA ASN A 28 4.82 -16.90 -12.94
C ASN A 28 3.55 -16.24 -12.38
N LEU A 29 3.73 -15.30 -11.49
CA LEU A 29 2.63 -14.53 -10.89
C LEU A 29 2.37 -13.26 -11.71
N ARG A 30 1.12 -13.03 -12.04
CA ARG A 30 0.63 -11.87 -12.79
C ARG A 30 -0.51 -11.24 -12.00
N TRP A 31 -0.18 -10.29 -11.14
CA TRP A 31 -1.14 -9.65 -10.25
C TRP A 31 -1.60 -8.31 -10.79
N LYS A 32 -2.89 -8.04 -10.69
CA LYS A 32 -3.47 -6.73 -10.94
C LYS A 32 -3.26 -5.87 -9.68
N MET A 33 -2.56 -4.76 -9.82
CA MET A 33 -2.36 -3.78 -8.75
C MET A 33 -3.00 -2.46 -9.14
N GLN A 34 -4.08 -2.06 -8.48
CA GLN A 34 -4.67 -0.74 -8.70
C GLN A 34 -4.14 0.26 -7.66
N SER A 35 -3.74 1.43 -8.15
CA SER A 35 -3.35 2.57 -7.32
C SER A 35 -4.54 3.50 -7.06
N THR A 36 -4.53 4.18 -5.91
CA THR A 36 -5.42 5.32 -5.64
C THR A 36 -4.87 6.64 -6.16
N TRP A 37 -3.65 6.64 -6.68
CA TRP A 37 -3.01 7.79 -7.31
C TRP A 37 -2.63 7.48 -8.75
N GLY A 38 -2.88 8.43 -9.65
CA GLY A 38 -2.46 8.32 -11.04
C GLY A 38 -0.94 8.21 -11.16
N SER A 39 -0.46 7.47 -12.17
CA SER A 39 0.97 7.23 -12.41
C SER A 39 1.81 8.50 -12.51
N GLN A 40 1.18 9.62 -12.91
CA GLN A 40 1.82 10.94 -13.08
C GLN A 40 1.82 11.79 -11.79
N VAL A 41 1.20 11.31 -10.71
CA VAL A 41 1.21 12.03 -9.44
C VAL A 41 2.58 11.87 -8.81
N ALA A 42 3.28 13.00 -8.68
CA ALA A 42 4.62 13.05 -8.09
C ALA A 42 4.64 12.32 -6.74
N ILE A 43 5.71 11.58 -6.50
CA ILE A 43 5.97 10.76 -5.32
C ILE A 43 5.00 9.56 -5.25
N ASN A 44 3.69 9.76 -5.12
CA ASN A 44 2.72 8.70 -4.87
C ASN A 44 2.53 7.75 -6.05
N GLY A 45 2.21 8.29 -7.22
CA GLY A 45 2.00 7.50 -8.44
C GLY A 45 3.30 6.94 -8.97
N GLU A 46 4.33 7.76 -9.02
CA GLU A 46 5.68 7.36 -9.45
C GLU A 46 6.24 6.21 -8.59
N SER A 47 6.03 6.27 -7.27
CA SER A 47 6.46 5.20 -6.35
C SER A 47 5.70 3.89 -6.59
N ALA A 48 4.42 3.95 -6.94
CA ALA A 48 3.63 2.76 -7.27
C ALA A 48 4.17 2.07 -8.53
N VAL A 49 4.47 2.85 -9.56
CA VAL A 49 5.07 2.37 -10.82
C VAL A 49 6.48 1.83 -10.56
N TYR A 50 7.31 2.56 -9.79
CA TYR A 50 8.64 2.12 -9.40
C TYR A 50 8.60 0.79 -8.65
N PHE A 51 7.72 0.65 -7.66
CA PHE A 51 7.55 -0.59 -6.90
C PHE A 51 7.21 -1.78 -7.81
N SER A 52 6.24 -1.60 -8.72
CA SER A 52 5.86 -2.61 -9.69
C SER A 52 7.05 -3.07 -10.56
N ASN A 53 7.80 -2.11 -11.10
CA ASN A 53 8.97 -2.37 -11.93
C ASN A 53 10.09 -3.04 -11.14
N LYS A 54 10.30 -2.64 -9.88
CA LYS A 54 11.33 -3.20 -9.02
C LYS A 54 11.05 -4.65 -8.66
N VAL A 55 9.80 -4.99 -8.32
CA VAL A 55 9.38 -6.38 -8.06
C VAL A 55 9.61 -7.26 -9.30
N LYS A 56 9.23 -6.77 -10.48
CA LYS A 56 9.49 -7.48 -11.74
C LYS A 56 10.98 -7.72 -11.95
N SER A 57 11.82 -6.71 -11.76
CA SER A 57 13.26 -6.82 -11.95
C SER A 57 13.91 -7.78 -10.95
N LEU A 58 13.57 -7.68 -9.65
CA LEU A 58 14.14 -8.54 -8.60
C LEU A 58 13.71 -10.00 -8.71
N SER A 59 12.60 -10.28 -9.37
CA SER A 59 12.08 -11.64 -9.58
C SER A 59 12.42 -12.23 -10.95
N ASP A 60 13.31 -11.64 -11.73
CA ASP A 60 13.58 -12.02 -13.13
C ASP A 60 12.31 -12.13 -13.96
N GLY A 61 11.33 -11.26 -13.71
CA GLY A 61 10.03 -11.25 -14.37
C GLY A 61 9.05 -12.34 -13.93
N LYS A 62 9.41 -13.15 -12.92
CA LYS A 62 8.54 -14.21 -12.39
C LYS A 62 7.33 -13.65 -11.65
N VAL A 63 7.50 -12.52 -10.97
CA VAL A 63 6.41 -11.78 -10.32
C VAL A 63 6.22 -10.45 -11.03
N GLN A 64 5.01 -10.19 -11.52
CA GLN A 64 4.66 -8.93 -12.16
C GLN A 64 3.39 -8.37 -11.53
N LEU A 65 3.51 -7.16 -11.00
CA LEU A 65 2.38 -6.34 -10.57
C LEU A 65 1.98 -5.46 -11.76
N ARG A 66 0.85 -5.76 -12.40
CA ARG A 66 0.31 -4.93 -13.47
C ARG A 66 -0.33 -3.70 -12.84
N PHE A 67 0.32 -2.55 -13.00
CA PHE A 67 -0.21 -1.28 -12.53
C PHE A 67 -1.50 -0.92 -13.28
N HIS A 68 -2.50 -0.47 -12.53
CA HIS A 68 -3.75 0.09 -13.03
C HIS A 68 -3.99 1.46 -12.43
N GLU A 69 -4.38 2.40 -13.27
CA GLU A 69 -4.74 3.75 -12.89
C GLU A 69 -5.95 3.78 -11.92
N PRO A 70 -6.12 4.86 -11.16
CA PRO A 70 -7.30 5.05 -10.33
C PRO A 70 -8.59 4.85 -11.13
N ASN A 71 -9.57 4.17 -10.53
CA ASN A 71 -10.88 3.85 -11.11
C ASN A 71 -10.84 2.93 -12.36
N ALA A 72 -9.68 2.35 -12.70
CA ALA A 72 -9.58 1.47 -13.87
C ALA A 72 -10.24 0.09 -13.66
N LEU A 73 -10.21 -0.44 -12.45
CA LEU A 73 -10.80 -1.74 -12.10
C LEU A 73 -11.98 -1.55 -11.14
N VAL A 74 -11.79 -0.74 -10.10
CA VAL A 74 -12.79 -0.41 -9.07
C VAL A 74 -12.66 1.06 -8.70
N PRO A 75 -13.68 1.69 -8.09
CA PRO A 75 -13.56 3.03 -7.54
C PRO A 75 -12.35 3.14 -6.60
N SER A 76 -11.58 4.22 -6.69
CA SER A 76 -10.29 4.36 -6.01
C SER A 76 -10.34 4.14 -4.50
N LEU A 77 -11.42 4.56 -3.83
CA LEU A 77 -11.58 4.38 -2.38
C LEU A 77 -12.06 2.98 -1.99
N GLU A 78 -12.39 2.13 -2.96
CA GLU A 78 -12.84 0.74 -2.76
C GLU A 78 -11.73 -0.29 -3.00
N VAL A 79 -10.50 0.16 -3.30
CA VAL A 79 -9.35 -0.73 -3.57
C VAL A 79 -9.10 -1.71 -2.41
N TRP A 80 -9.25 -1.27 -1.15
CA TRP A 80 -9.16 -2.14 0.02
C TRP A 80 -10.13 -3.32 -0.05
N ASP A 81 -11.42 -3.01 -0.26
CA ASP A 81 -12.47 -4.04 -0.32
C ASP A 81 -12.26 -4.97 -1.52
N ALA A 82 -11.78 -4.43 -2.63
CA ALA A 82 -11.48 -5.20 -3.83
C ALA A 82 -10.32 -6.19 -3.62
N VAL A 83 -9.27 -5.80 -2.87
CA VAL A 83 -8.19 -6.72 -2.52
C VAL A 83 -8.68 -7.75 -1.50
N LYS A 84 -9.42 -7.34 -0.47
CA LYS A 84 -9.99 -8.22 0.53
C LYS A 84 -10.87 -9.32 -0.06
N ASN A 85 -11.67 -8.99 -1.07
CA ASN A 85 -12.57 -9.96 -1.72
C ASN A 85 -11.93 -10.69 -2.93
N GLY A 86 -10.66 -10.38 -3.27
CA GLY A 86 -9.92 -11.03 -4.35
C GLY A 86 -10.26 -10.54 -5.76
N SER A 87 -11.04 -9.47 -5.95
CA SER A 87 -11.31 -8.90 -7.28
C SER A 87 -10.08 -8.24 -7.88
N VAL A 88 -9.20 -7.71 -7.02
CA VAL A 88 -7.90 -7.12 -7.33
C VAL A 88 -6.86 -7.81 -6.46
N ASP A 89 -5.70 -8.12 -7.02
CA ASP A 89 -4.68 -8.90 -6.29
C ASP A 89 -3.87 -8.04 -5.33
N ALA A 90 -3.67 -6.76 -5.64
CA ALA A 90 -2.92 -5.81 -4.82
C ALA A 90 -3.49 -4.39 -4.95
N GLY A 91 -3.40 -3.61 -3.88
CA GLY A 91 -3.77 -2.21 -3.85
C GLY A 91 -2.61 -1.32 -3.44
N TYR A 92 -2.36 -0.23 -4.14
CA TYR A 92 -1.41 0.80 -3.73
C TYR A 92 -2.19 2.01 -3.22
N THR A 93 -2.30 2.14 -1.90
CA THR A 93 -3.22 3.08 -1.24
C THR A 93 -2.67 3.54 0.11
N THR A 94 -3.37 4.44 0.78
CA THR A 94 -3.03 4.84 2.16
C THR A 94 -4.05 4.28 3.15
N PRO A 95 -3.60 3.85 4.34
CA PRO A 95 -4.51 3.40 5.41
C PRO A 95 -5.60 4.42 5.76
N GLY A 96 -5.28 5.70 5.68
CA GLY A 96 -6.20 6.78 6.07
C GLY A 96 -7.53 6.83 5.30
N TYR A 97 -7.58 6.28 4.08
CA TYR A 97 -8.84 6.19 3.32
C TYR A 97 -9.81 5.17 3.91
N HIS A 98 -9.32 4.27 4.76
CA HIS A 98 -10.11 3.19 5.36
C HIS A 98 -10.40 3.40 6.84
N ALA A 99 -9.93 4.52 7.42
CA ALA A 99 -10.11 4.87 8.83
C ALA A 99 -11.57 4.89 9.29
N GLY A 100 -12.51 5.21 8.40
CA GLY A 100 -13.94 5.17 8.68
C GLY A 100 -14.50 3.76 8.89
N LYS A 101 -13.86 2.74 8.31
CA LYS A 101 -14.25 1.32 8.45
C LYS A 101 -13.43 0.64 9.56
N ILE A 102 -12.16 0.97 9.65
CA ILE A 102 -11.18 0.37 10.57
C ILE A 102 -10.41 1.51 11.25
N PRO A 103 -10.90 2.05 12.38
CA PRO A 103 -10.26 3.19 13.03
C PRO A 103 -8.80 2.98 13.37
N ALA A 104 -8.40 1.75 13.72
CA ALA A 104 -7.03 1.40 14.10
C ALA A 104 -5.99 1.63 12.97
N VAL A 105 -6.38 1.56 11.69
CA VAL A 105 -5.43 1.81 10.59
C VAL A 105 -4.96 3.27 10.53
N SER A 106 -5.66 4.18 11.23
CA SER A 106 -5.26 5.58 11.34
C SER A 106 -3.90 5.78 12.01
N TYR A 107 -3.46 4.84 12.85
CA TYR A 107 -2.15 4.91 13.48
C TYR A 107 -0.98 4.67 12.52
N PHE A 108 -1.25 4.13 11.34
CA PHE A 108 -0.23 3.85 10.33
C PHE A 108 -0.08 4.97 9.28
N THR A 109 -0.77 6.10 9.46
CA THR A 109 -0.74 7.21 8.51
C THR A 109 -1.23 8.52 9.15
N ALA A 110 -0.69 9.65 8.70
CA ALA A 110 -1.23 11.00 8.92
C ALA A 110 -1.78 11.29 10.32
N VAL A 111 -1.08 10.85 11.38
CA VAL A 111 -1.45 11.16 12.76
C VAL A 111 -1.16 12.64 13.02
N PRO A 112 -2.18 13.46 13.35
CA PRO A 112 -1.96 14.86 13.66
C PRO A 112 -0.96 15.02 14.83
N PHE A 113 0.07 15.87 14.63
CA PHE A 113 1.18 16.07 15.59
C PHE A 113 1.95 14.78 15.93
N GLY A 114 1.84 13.77 15.08
CA GLY A 114 2.50 12.48 15.23
C GLY A 114 4.01 12.54 14.96
N PRO A 115 4.66 11.37 15.04
CA PRO A 115 6.10 11.26 14.81
C PRO A 115 6.49 11.60 13.37
N GLY A 116 7.72 12.05 13.20
CA GLY A 116 8.31 12.25 11.87
C GLY A 116 8.65 10.92 11.17
N ALA A 117 9.09 11.01 9.91
CA ALA A 117 9.35 9.83 9.09
C ALA A 117 10.36 8.85 9.72
N SER A 118 11.45 9.37 10.28
CA SER A 118 12.50 8.54 10.93
C SER A 118 11.98 7.81 12.16
N GLU A 119 11.17 8.49 12.97
CA GLU A 119 10.56 7.92 14.17
C GLU A 119 9.51 6.86 13.79
N TYR A 120 8.72 7.10 12.73
CA TYR A 120 7.81 6.11 12.19
C TYR A 120 8.56 4.85 11.73
N HIS A 121 9.66 5.00 10.99
CA HIS A 121 10.48 3.86 10.59
C HIS A 121 11.02 3.10 11.79
N GLY A 122 11.55 3.81 12.81
CA GLY A 122 12.00 3.19 14.03
C GLY A 122 10.91 2.41 14.74
N TRP A 123 9.69 2.95 14.79
CA TRP A 123 8.55 2.25 15.37
C TRP A 123 8.16 1.00 14.57
N PHE A 124 8.13 1.06 13.24
CA PHE A 124 7.83 -0.10 12.41
C PHE A 124 8.88 -1.21 12.55
N GLU A 125 10.16 -0.86 12.56
CA GLU A 125 11.24 -1.84 12.57
C GLU A 125 11.52 -2.42 13.96
N TYR A 126 11.44 -1.58 15.02
CA TYR A 126 11.90 -1.92 16.35
C TYR A 126 10.85 -1.73 17.45
N GLY A 127 9.80 -0.99 17.21
CA GLY A 127 8.78 -0.62 18.19
C GLY A 127 7.48 -1.42 18.13
N GLY A 128 7.44 -2.50 17.35
CA GLY A 128 6.24 -3.35 17.24
C GLY A 128 5.20 -2.85 16.21
N GLY A 129 5.45 -1.74 15.52
CA GLY A 129 4.51 -1.19 14.54
C GLY A 129 4.18 -2.13 13.39
N GLN A 130 5.18 -2.87 12.88
CA GLN A 130 4.95 -3.86 11.84
C GLN A 130 4.10 -5.05 12.33
N GLN A 131 4.34 -5.51 13.56
CA GLN A 131 3.56 -6.61 14.16
C GLN A 131 2.10 -6.21 14.34
N LEU A 132 1.85 -5.02 14.91
CA LEU A 132 0.50 -4.49 15.09
C LEU A 132 -0.23 -4.33 13.74
N LYS A 133 0.49 -3.85 12.71
CA LYS A 133 -0.07 -3.73 11.37
C LYS A 133 -0.43 -5.09 10.79
N ASP A 134 0.44 -6.08 10.93
CA ASP A 134 0.20 -7.43 10.43
C ASP A 134 -0.98 -8.09 11.14
N GLU A 135 -1.16 -7.88 12.43
CA GLU A 135 -2.30 -8.35 13.21
C GLU A 135 -3.61 -7.73 12.68
N ILE A 136 -3.69 -6.40 12.62
CA ILE A 136 -4.90 -5.69 12.17
C ILE A 136 -5.26 -6.05 10.72
N TYR A 137 -4.31 -6.06 9.80
CA TYR A 137 -4.58 -6.41 8.40
C TYR A 137 -4.86 -7.90 8.22
N GLY A 138 -4.24 -8.74 9.03
CA GLY A 138 -4.43 -10.20 9.03
C GLY A 138 -5.87 -10.61 9.34
N GLU A 139 -6.59 -9.88 10.21
CA GLU A 139 -8.02 -10.09 10.48
C GLU A 139 -8.89 -9.99 9.21
N TYR A 140 -8.41 -9.26 8.21
CA TYR A 140 -9.08 -9.09 6.92
C TYR A 140 -8.50 -9.95 5.80
N GLY A 141 -7.56 -10.86 6.12
CA GLY A 141 -6.87 -11.70 5.15
C GLY A 141 -5.90 -10.91 4.26
N LEU A 142 -5.42 -9.76 4.72
CA LEU A 142 -4.54 -8.86 3.98
C LEU A 142 -3.13 -8.84 4.56
N LYS A 143 -2.14 -8.59 3.71
CA LYS A 143 -0.77 -8.25 4.10
C LYS A 143 -0.46 -6.84 3.63
N ALA A 144 -0.06 -5.96 4.54
CA ALA A 144 0.30 -4.59 4.22
C ALA A 144 1.82 -4.38 4.28
N LEU A 145 2.36 -3.70 3.27
CA LEU A 145 3.76 -3.33 3.16
C LEU A 145 3.91 -1.81 3.23
N ASN A 146 4.97 -1.33 3.86
CA ASN A 146 5.34 0.08 3.82
C ASN A 146 6.17 0.35 2.55
N CYS A 147 5.55 0.96 1.55
CA CYS A 147 6.20 1.24 0.27
C CYS A 147 6.57 2.71 0.09
N LEU A 148 6.04 3.59 0.94
CA LEU A 148 6.24 5.03 0.86
C LEU A 148 6.03 5.66 2.24
N THR A 149 6.87 6.63 2.58
CA THR A 149 6.66 7.53 3.72
C THR A 149 6.67 8.97 3.22
N HIS A 150 5.60 9.70 3.53
CA HIS A 150 5.51 11.13 3.26
C HIS A 150 6.23 11.96 4.31
N ALA A 151 6.74 13.11 3.89
CA ALA A 151 7.08 14.18 4.81
C ALA A 151 5.81 14.73 5.49
N PRO A 152 5.95 15.42 6.64
CA PRO A 152 4.82 16.09 7.27
C PRO A 152 4.09 17.01 6.29
N GLU A 153 2.77 16.90 6.25
CA GLU A 153 1.91 17.75 5.41
C GLU A 153 1.39 18.95 6.20
N THR A 154 1.18 20.05 5.51
CA THR A 154 0.48 21.21 6.10
C THR A 154 -0.99 20.90 6.30
N SER A 155 -1.61 21.51 7.34
CA SER A 155 -3.01 21.29 7.66
C SER A 155 -3.99 21.79 6.59
N GLY A 156 -3.57 22.68 5.70
CA GLY A 156 -4.41 23.16 4.60
C GLY A 156 -3.88 24.40 3.92
N TRP A 157 -4.49 24.69 2.76
CA TRP A 157 -4.26 25.89 1.96
C TRP A 157 -5.53 26.72 1.97
N PHE A 158 -5.43 28.00 2.36
CA PHE A 158 -6.56 28.88 2.57
C PHE A 158 -6.46 30.09 1.65
N ARG A 159 -7.61 30.55 1.14
CA ARG A 159 -7.68 31.78 0.30
C ARG A 159 -7.44 33.04 1.12
N LYS A 160 -7.57 32.99 2.44
CA LYS A 160 -7.33 34.08 3.37
C LYS A 160 -6.64 33.56 4.60
N ARG A 161 -5.97 34.43 5.32
CA ARG A 161 -5.37 34.08 6.63
C ARG A 161 -6.49 33.66 7.60
N ILE A 162 -6.25 32.59 8.32
CA ILE A 162 -7.09 32.09 9.42
C ILE A 162 -6.43 32.51 10.74
N ASN A 163 -7.14 33.27 11.55
CA ASN A 163 -6.60 33.82 12.80
C ASN A 163 -7.18 33.14 14.05
N SER A 164 -8.29 32.38 13.90
CA SER A 164 -8.90 31.66 15.01
C SER A 164 -9.57 30.37 14.51
N VAL A 165 -9.79 29.45 15.45
CA VAL A 165 -10.53 28.20 15.16
C VAL A 165 -11.98 28.48 14.75
N ASP A 166 -12.57 29.55 15.29
CA ASP A 166 -13.97 29.91 14.96
C ASP A 166 -14.13 30.25 13.45
N GLU A 167 -13.11 30.78 12.82
CA GLU A 167 -13.12 31.07 11.38
C GLU A 167 -13.15 29.81 10.49
N LEU A 168 -12.85 28.64 11.05
CA LEU A 168 -12.93 27.37 10.35
C LEU A 168 -14.34 26.79 10.32
N LYS A 169 -15.22 27.21 11.22
CA LYS A 169 -16.61 26.70 11.31
C LYS A 169 -17.35 26.89 10.00
N GLY A 170 -18.00 25.85 9.52
CA GLY A 170 -18.76 25.85 8.28
C GLY A 170 -17.92 25.80 6.99
N MET A 171 -16.58 25.82 7.08
CA MET A 171 -15.73 25.65 5.91
C MET A 171 -15.85 24.22 5.35
N LYS A 172 -15.80 24.11 4.02
CA LYS A 172 -15.71 22.83 3.32
C LYS A 172 -14.25 22.56 2.98
N MET A 173 -13.72 21.46 3.45
CA MET A 173 -12.31 21.10 3.26
C MET A 173 -12.16 19.64 2.80
N ARG A 174 -11.14 19.39 1.96
CA ARG A 174 -10.66 18.02 1.74
C ARG A 174 -9.79 17.64 2.93
N PHE A 175 -10.20 16.62 3.65
CA PHE A 175 -9.44 16.07 4.76
C PHE A 175 -9.75 14.57 4.91
N PHE A 176 -8.84 13.79 5.49
CA PHE A 176 -9.05 12.36 5.69
C PHE A 176 -8.47 11.88 7.03
N GLY A 177 -8.79 10.65 7.41
CA GLY A 177 -8.26 10.00 8.61
C GLY A 177 -8.59 10.76 9.89
N LEU A 178 -7.69 10.70 10.87
CA LEU A 178 -7.86 11.37 12.18
C LEU A 178 -8.01 12.88 12.06
N GLY A 179 -7.29 13.50 11.12
CA GLY A 179 -7.40 14.94 10.88
C GLY A 179 -8.82 15.36 10.49
N ALA A 180 -9.51 14.60 9.64
CA ALA A 180 -10.90 14.85 9.30
C ALA A 180 -11.83 14.76 10.52
N MET A 181 -11.61 13.78 11.39
CA MET A 181 -12.40 13.63 12.62
C MET A 181 -12.23 14.84 13.55
N VAL A 182 -11.01 15.35 13.70
CA VAL A 182 -10.73 16.55 14.50
C VAL A 182 -11.40 17.77 13.87
N MET A 183 -11.24 17.98 12.57
CA MET A 183 -11.83 19.11 11.84
C MET A 183 -13.37 19.11 11.92
N ASN A 184 -14.01 17.95 11.79
CA ASN A 184 -15.46 17.83 11.95
C ASN A 184 -15.91 18.23 13.35
N LYS A 185 -15.16 17.89 14.41
CA LYS A 185 -15.48 18.28 15.79
C LYS A 185 -15.44 19.78 16.03
N ILE A 186 -14.64 20.52 15.28
CA ILE A 186 -14.58 21.99 15.37
C ILE A 186 -15.48 22.69 14.35
N GLY A 187 -16.36 21.95 13.68
CA GLY A 187 -17.39 22.49 12.81
C GLY A 187 -16.99 22.65 11.34
N VAL A 188 -15.87 22.08 10.90
CA VAL A 188 -15.50 21.99 9.48
C VAL A 188 -16.27 20.85 8.82
N SER A 189 -16.76 21.07 7.60
CA SER A 189 -17.33 19.99 6.78
C SER A 189 -16.24 19.34 5.96
N THR A 190 -15.79 18.14 6.36
CA THR A 190 -14.70 17.45 5.66
C THR A 190 -15.21 16.41 4.67
N GLN A 191 -14.50 16.27 3.55
CA GLN A 191 -14.73 15.19 2.58
C GLN A 191 -13.40 14.49 2.29
N SER A 192 -13.43 13.16 2.25
CA SER A 192 -12.32 12.35 1.76
C SER A 192 -12.56 12.08 0.27
N VAL A 193 -11.71 12.65 -0.58
CA VAL A 193 -11.77 12.44 -2.02
C VAL A 193 -10.39 12.03 -2.52
N SER A 194 -10.37 11.18 -3.55
CA SER A 194 -9.13 10.85 -4.25
C SER A 194 -8.62 12.10 -4.99
N TYR A 195 -7.32 12.18 -5.22
CA TYR A 195 -6.69 13.29 -5.96
C TYR A 195 -7.24 13.46 -7.37
N THR A 196 -7.86 12.46 -7.96
CA THR A 196 -8.49 12.52 -9.29
C THR A 196 -9.69 13.47 -9.34
N HIS A 197 -10.25 13.85 -8.20
CA HIS A 197 -11.39 14.78 -8.10
C HIS A 197 -11.01 16.19 -7.64
N LEU A 198 -9.72 16.43 -7.38
CA LEU A 198 -9.22 17.77 -7.08
C LEU A 198 -8.86 18.47 -8.38
N THR A 199 -9.84 19.10 -9.03
CA THR A 199 -9.56 20.10 -10.03
C THR A 199 -9.05 21.33 -9.31
N LEU A 200 -7.75 21.59 -9.36
CA LEU A 200 -7.22 22.89 -9.00
C LEU A 200 -7.81 23.91 -9.97
N PRO A 201 -8.39 25.03 -9.49
CA PRO A 201 -8.74 26.11 -10.40
C PRO A 201 -7.46 26.53 -11.13
N THR A 202 -7.51 26.58 -12.45
CA THR A 202 -6.41 26.79 -13.39
C THR A 202 -5.67 28.15 -13.23
N ASN A 203 -5.96 28.93 -12.20
CA ASN A 203 -5.46 30.30 -12.00
C ASN A 203 -4.85 30.52 -10.60
N VAL A 204 -4.01 29.59 -10.13
CA VAL A 204 -3.05 29.92 -9.06
C VAL A 204 -1.68 29.97 -9.69
N GLN A 205 -1.35 31.11 -10.27
CA GLN A 205 0.04 31.55 -10.40
C GLN A 205 0.55 31.90 -9.01
N VAL A 206 1.60 31.21 -8.59
CA VAL A 206 2.41 31.58 -7.43
C VAL A 206 3.33 32.71 -7.85
#